data_500d3a067fa8bb6767256e8e83f73f39
#
_entry.id   500d3a067fa8bb6767256e8e83f73f39
#
_cell.length_a   1.000
_cell.length_b   1.000
_cell.length_c   1.000
_cell.angle_alpha   90.00
_cell.angle_beta   90.00
_cell.angle_gamma   90.00
#
_symmetry.space_group_name_H-M   'P 1'
#
loop_
_entity.id
_entity.type
_entity.pdbx_description
1 polymer ?
#
loop_
_entity_poly.entity_id
_entity_poly.type
_entity_poly.pdbx_seq_one_letter_code
_entity_poly.pdbx_strand_id
1 'polypeptide(L)'
;AILFILPLVVYGRDFFGLKGANPNIKLKVKLIKQSLIDDGYNPRWFTISEKRNKYFNALLPNSAKRSHHLHGNAIDVYVIDIDGDGKFTQSDLDIVKKYNRKVERRNPSLRGAFGTYTTKPIAKHMIHFDTRGYSTSYNH
;
A
#
# COMPACT_ATOMS: atom_id res chain seq x y z
N ALA A 1 -24.48 20.98 6.08
CA ALA A 1 -23.03 20.88 6.27
C ALA A 1 -22.50 19.53 5.77
N ILE A 2 -23.15 18.44 6.14
CA ILE A 2 -22.74 17.08 5.72
C ILE A 2 -22.80 16.93 4.22
N LEU A 3 -23.81 17.51 3.55
CA LEU A 3 -23.97 17.43 2.10
C LEU A 3 -22.84 18.14 1.34
N PHE A 4 -22.20 19.16 1.95
CA PHE A 4 -21.06 19.82 1.34
C PHE A 4 -19.75 19.09 1.63
N ILE A 5 -19.64 18.46 2.79
CA ILE A 5 -18.44 17.73 3.18
C ILE A 5 -18.24 16.48 2.31
N LEU A 6 -19.33 15.73 2.02
CA LEU A 6 -19.25 14.50 1.24
C LEU A 6 -18.65 14.73 -0.17
N PRO A 7 -19.17 15.66 -0.98
CA PRO A 7 -18.55 15.93 -2.29
C PRO A 7 -17.10 16.38 -2.19
N LEU A 8 -16.80 17.24 -1.22
CA LEU A 8 -15.43 17.74 -1.03
C LEU A 8 -14.46 16.61 -0.69
N VAL A 9 -14.84 15.72 0.20
CA VAL A 9 -14.02 14.55 0.55
C VAL A 9 -13.81 13.66 -0.67
N VAL A 10 -14.86 13.39 -1.44
CA VAL A 10 -14.79 12.59 -2.67
C VAL A 10 -13.84 13.22 -3.67
N TYR A 11 -14.04 14.47 -4.00
CA TYR A 11 -13.19 15.17 -4.97
C TYR A 11 -11.76 15.34 -4.47
N GLY A 12 -11.57 15.68 -3.21
CA GLY A 12 -10.25 15.83 -2.63
C GLY A 12 -9.45 14.53 -2.68
N ARG A 13 -10.07 13.40 -2.35
CA ARG A 13 -9.43 12.09 -2.41
C ARG A 13 -9.08 11.71 -3.84
N ASP A 14 -9.99 11.91 -4.77
CA ASP A 14 -9.72 11.63 -6.18
C ASP A 14 -8.62 12.52 -6.73
N PHE A 15 -8.61 13.79 -6.38
CA PHE A 15 -7.59 14.75 -6.82
C PHE A 15 -6.19 14.35 -6.35
N PHE A 16 -6.06 13.94 -5.09
CA PHE A 16 -4.78 13.49 -4.53
C PHE A 16 -4.49 12.01 -4.76
N GLY A 17 -5.39 11.27 -5.39
CA GLY A 17 -5.22 9.84 -5.61
C GLY A 17 -5.37 8.99 -4.36
N LEU A 18 -6.09 9.49 -3.37
CA LEU A 18 -6.29 8.80 -2.09
C LEU A 18 -7.58 8.01 -2.02
N LYS A 19 -8.45 8.19 -3.02
CA LYS A 19 -9.75 7.51 -3.08
C LYS A 19 -9.80 6.57 -4.27
N GLY A 20 -10.74 5.66 -4.22
CA GLY A 20 -11.09 4.80 -5.35
C GLY A 20 -10.29 3.51 -5.40
N ALA A 21 -9.61 3.13 -4.32
CA ALA A 21 -9.07 1.79 -4.21
C ALA A 21 -10.21 0.77 -4.19
N ASN A 22 -10.03 -0.35 -4.91
CA ASN A 22 -11.00 -1.42 -4.96
C ASN A 22 -11.15 -2.09 -3.60
N PRO A 23 -12.33 -2.68 -3.29
CA PRO A 23 -12.53 -3.38 -2.02
C PRO A 23 -11.51 -4.49 -1.77
N ASN A 24 -11.06 -5.20 -2.80
CA ASN A 24 -10.10 -6.29 -2.67
C ASN A 24 -8.74 -5.81 -2.13
N ILE A 25 -8.21 -4.71 -2.65
CA ILE A 25 -6.92 -4.21 -2.16
C ILE A 25 -7.04 -3.64 -0.75
N LYS A 26 -8.16 -3.01 -0.43
CA LYS A 26 -8.43 -2.54 0.94
C LYS A 26 -8.52 -3.71 1.91
N LEU A 27 -9.21 -4.78 1.51
CA LEU A 27 -9.30 -6.00 2.31
C LEU A 27 -7.92 -6.62 2.51
N LYS A 28 -7.11 -6.72 1.46
CA LYS A 28 -5.76 -7.28 1.54
C LYS A 28 -4.91 -6.56 2.59
N VAL A 29 -4.84 -5.23 2.53
CA VAL A 29 -4.05 -4.43 3.47
C VAL A 29 -4.59 -4.58 4.89
N LYS A 30 -5.91 -4.60 5.06
CA LYS A 30 -6.55 -4.84 6.36
C LYS A 30 -6.18 -6.21 6.94
N LEU A 31 -6.20 -7.27 6.11
CA LEU A 31 -5.86 -8.62 6.55
C LEU A 31 -4.38 -8.74 6.92
N ILE A 32 -3.49 -8.10 6.19
CA ILE A 32 -2.06 -8.05 6.52
C ILE A 32 -1.86 -7.39 7.89
N LYS A 33 -2.47 -6.23 8.08
CA LYS A 33 -2.37 -5.50 9.34
C LYS A 33 -2.92 -6.31 10.51
N GLN A 34 -4.08 -6.93 10.33
CA GLN A 34 -4.71 -7.75 11.37
C GLN A 34 -3.85 -8.97 11.71
N SER A 35 -3.27 -9.62 10.70
CA SER A 35 -2.38 -10.76 10.92
C SER A 35 -1.14 -10.37 11.73
N LEU A 36 -0.57 -9.19 11.46
CA LEU A 36 0.54 -8.65 12.26
C LEU A 36 0.13 -8.43 13.70
N ILE A 37 -1.02 -7.80 13.94
CA ILE A 37 -1.55 -7.52 15.27
C ILE A 37 -1.80 -8.83 16.03
N ASP A 38 -2.41 -9.82 15.37
CA ASP A 38 -2.72 -11.12 15.98
C ASP A 38 -1.45 -11.84 16.47
N ASP A 39 -0.33 -11.65 15.80
CA ASP A 39 0.95 -12.24 16.16
C ASP A 39 1.79 -11.36 17.10
N GLY A 40 1.22 -10.28 17.63
CA GLY A 40 1.86 -9.44 18.65
C GLY A 40 2.63 -8.24 18.13
N TYR A 41 2.62 -7.99 16.82
CA TYR A 41 3.23 -6.79 16.26
C TYR A 41 2.31 -5.58 16.43
N ASN A 42 2.90 -4.40 16.38
CA ASN A 42 2.18 -3.13 16.36
C ASN A 42 2.53 -2.39 15.08
N PRO A 43 1.88 -2.70 13.95
CA PRO A 43 2.24 -2.12 12.66
C PRO A 43 1.91 -0.62 12.63
N ARG A 44 2.97 0.19 12.67
CA ARG A 44 2.87 1.64 12.58
C ARG A 44 3.18 2.06 11.15
N TRP A 45 2.14 2.28 10.38
CA TRP A 45 2.24 2.82 9.03
C TRP A 45 1.03 3.69 8.72
N PHE A 46 1.12 4.48 7.66
CA PHE A 46 -0.03 5.23 7.14
C PHE A 46 -0.10 5.09 5.63
N THR A 47 -1.33 5.17 5.11
CA THR A 47 -1.58 5.09 3.67
C THR A 47 -1.14 6.40 3.00
N ILE A 48 -0.27 6.29 1.98
CA ILE A 48 0.16 7.44 1.19
C ILE A 48 -0.76 7.63 0.00
N SER A 49 -1.04 6.53 -0.72
CA SER A 49 -1.77 6.57 -1.98
C SER A 49 -2.59 5.30 -2.13
N GLU A 50 -3.88 5.46 -2.41
CA GLU A 50 -4.77 4.35 -2.76
C GLU A 50 -4.88 4.26 -4.28
N LYS A 51 -5.31 5.33 -4.94
CA LYS A 51 -5.42 5.41 -6.39
C LYS A 51 -4.77 6.69 -6.86
N ARG A 52 -3.66 6.58 -7.58
CA ARG A 52 -2.99 7.74 -8.17
C ARG A 52 -3.69 8.16 -9.45
N ASN A 53 -3.91 9.48 -9.63
CA ASN A 53 -4.30 9.99 -10.93
C ASN A 53 -3.06 10.04 -11.85
N LYS A 54 -3.28 10.19 -13.16
CA LYS A 54 -2.19 10.14 -14.14
C LYS A 54 -1.16 11.27 -13.96
N TYR A 55 -1.59 12.44 -13.49
CA TYR A 55 -0.69 13.58 -13.27
C TYR A 55 0.23 13.31 -12.08
N PHE A 56 -0.35 12.87 -10.98
CA PHE A 56 0.42 12.52 -9.79
C PHE A 56 1.38 11.35 -10.07
N ASN A 57 0.90 10.35 -10.79
CA ASN A 57 1.74 9.21 -11.18
C ASN A 57 2.93 9.64 -12.05
N ALA A 58 2.74 10.60 -12.97
CA ALA A 58 3.81 11.10 -13.82
C ALA A 58 4.90 11.86 -13.05
N LEU A 59 4.56 12.44 -11.89
CA LEU A 59 5.52 13.17 -11.04
C LEU A 59 6.41 12.25 -10.21
N LEU A 60 6.04 10.98 -10.06
CA LEU A 60 6.79 10.02 -9.26
C LEU A 60 7.89 9.38 -10.10
N PRO A 61 9.13 9.26 -9.58
CA PRO A 61 10.20 8.56 -10.29
C PRO A 61 9.83 7.11 -10.58
N ASN A 62 10.16 6.65 -11.79
CA ASN A 62 9.93 5.26 -12.21
C ASN A 62 8.46 4.82 -12.17
N SER A 63 7.53 5.76 -12.25
CA SER A 63 6.12 5.44 -12.32
C SER A 63 5.77 4.83 -13.67
N ALA A 64 5.06 3.71 -13.68
CA ALA A 64 4.56 3.11 -14.89
C ALA A 64 3.35 3.88 -15.40
N LYS A 65 3.27 4.08 -16.73
CA LYS A 65 2.09 4.71 -17.35
C LYS A 65 0.80 3.94 -17.09
N ARG A 66 0.90 2.62 -16.87
CA ARG A 66 -0.20 1.71 -16.56
C ARG A 66 -0.10 1.22 -15.12
N SER A 67 0.14 2.14 -14.19
CA SER A 67 0.20 1.79 -12.77
C SER A 67 -1.10 1.15 -12.29
N HIS A 68 -1.00 0.12 -11.45
CA HIS A 68 -2.15 -0.49 -10.80
C HIS A 68 -2.90 0.48 -9.90
N HIS A 69 -2.26 1.55 -9.43
CA HIS A 69 -2.93 2.64 -8.72
C HIS A 69 -3.95 3.36 -9.58
N LEU A 70 -3.70 3.51 -10.90
CA LEU A 70 -4.63 4.16 -11.81
C LEU A 70 -5.92 3.34 -11.98
N HIS A 71 -5.84 2.03 -11.80
CA HIS A 71 -6.99 1.12 -11.86
C HIS A 71 -7.62 0.87 -10.49
N GLY A 72 -7.09 1.46 -9.43
CA GLY A 72 -7.64 1.34 -8.09
C GLY A 72 -7.33 0.01 -7.39
N ASN A 73 -6.43 -0.82 -7.91
CA ASN A 73 -6.09 -2.12 -7.33
C ASN A 73 -4.73 -2.14 -6.62
N ALA A 74 -4.25 -0.98 -6.21
CA ALA A 74 -2.99 -0.83 -5.49
C ALA A 74 -3.10 0.19 -4.35
N ILE A 75 -2.33 -0.05 -3.29
CA ILE A 75 -2.18 0.87 -2.15
C ILE A 75 -0.71 0.95 -1.79
N ASP A 76 -0.23 2.17 -1.57
CA ASP A 76 1.09 2.42 -0.99
C ASP A 76 0.95 2.82 0.47
N VAL A 77 1.81 2.28 1.31
CA VAL A 77 1.90 2.66 2.72
C VAL A 77 3.31 3.15 3.04
N TYR A 78 3.42 4.07 3.99
CA TYR A 78 4.69 4.54 4.54
C TYR A 78 4.88 3.88 5.91
N VAL A 79 5.94 3.07 6.03
CA VAL A 79 6.20 2.32 7.26
C VAL A 79 7.03 3.15 8.23
N ILE A 80 6.58 3.21 9.48
CA ILE A 80 7.30 3.87 10.57
C ILE A 80 8.03 2.83 11.41
N ASP A 81 7.31 1.81 11.86
CA ASP A 81 7.86 0.77 12.73
C ASP A 81 6.89 -0.43 12.76
N ILE A 82 7.41 -1.63 12.63
CA ILE A 82 6.63 -2.86 12.69
C ILE A 82 7.03 -3.72 13.88
N ASP A 83 8.34 -3.87 14.11
CA ASP A 83 8.87 -4.76 15.17
C ASP A 83 8.91 -4.12 16.55
N GLY A 84 8.57 -2.84 16.69
CA GLY A 84 8.47 -2.16 17.97
C GLY A 84 9.77 -1.63 18.52
N ASP A 85 10.84 -1.60 17.73
CA ASP A 85 12.15 -1.09 18.17
C ASP A 85 12.29 0.44 18.05
N GLY A 86 11.26 1.12 17.53
CA GLY A 86 11.26 2.56 17.34
C GLY A 86 12.07 3.04 16.15
N LYS A 87 12.57 2.14 15.32
CA LYS A 87 13.42 2.45 14.17
C LYS A 87 12.85 1.78 12.93
N PHE A 88 13.10 2.40 11.78
CA PHE A 88 12.83 1.77 10.49
C PHE A 88 14.08 1.04 10.01
N THR A 89 13.97 -0.27 9.77
CA THR A 89 15.04 -1.09 9.24
C THR A 89 14.52 -2.05 8.17
N GLN A 90 15.42 -2.74 7.50
CA GLN A 90 15.06 -3.78 6.54
C GLN A 90 14.18 -4.87 7.19
N SER A 91 14.38 -5.13 8.47
CA SER A 91 13.57 -6.08 9.23
C SER A 91 12.07 -5.75 9.17
N ASP A 92 11.71 -4.47 9.25
CA ASP A 92 10.31 -4.06 9.17
C ASP A 92 9.68 -4.45 7.82
N LEU A 93 10.43 -4.23 6.73
CA LEU A 93 9.96 -4.60 5.39
C LEU A 93 9.85 -6.12 5.22
N ASP A 94 10.81 -6.86 5.74
CA ASP A 94 10.84 -8.33 5.65
C ASP A 94 9.67 -8.95 6.41
N ILE A 95 9.34 -8.42 7.57
CA ILE A 95 8.19 -8.85 8.37
C ILE A 95 6.90 -8.64 7.59
N VAL A 96 6.69 -7.45 7.06
CA VAL A 96 5.48 -7.15 6.28
C VAL A 96 5.38 -8.05 5.05
N LYS A 97 6.49 -8.29 4.36
CA LYS A 97 6.52 -9.18 3.19
C LYS A 97 6.08 -10.60 3.56
N LYS A 98 6.54 -11.12 4.67
CA LYS A 98 6.15 -12.43 5.18
C LYS A 98 4.63 -12.52 5.39
N TYR A 99 4.04 -11.52 6.02
CA TYR A 99 2.60 -11.49 6.28
C TYR A 99 1.79 -11.25 5.01
N ASN A 100 2.31 -10.46 4.07
CA ASN A 100 1.70 -10.33 2.75
C ASN A 100 1.58 -11.70 2.06
N ARG A 101 2.65 -12.49 2.06
CA ARG A 101 2.65 -13.84 1.47
C ARG A 101 1.67 -14.78 2.20
N LYS A 102 1.60 -14.69 3.51
CA LYS A 102 0.67 -15.49 4.32
C LYS A 102 -0.79 -15.18 3.95
N VAL A 103 -1.13 -13.90 3.80
CA VAL A 103 -2.47 -13.47 3.39
C VAL A 103 -2.78 -13.95 1.97
N GLU A 104 -1.84 -13.84 1.04
CA GLU A 104 -2.01 -14.30 -0.33
C GLU A 104 -2.22 -15.82 -0.42
N ARG A 105 -1.51 -16.60 0.38
CA ARG A 105 -1.70 -18.06 0.42
C ARG A 105 -3.09 -18.46 0.89
N ARG A 106 -3.64 -17.72 1.87
CA ARG A 106 -4.98 -17.97 2.41
C ARG A 106 -6.08 -17.41 1.53
N ASN A 107 -5.76 -16.41 0.71
CA ASN A 107 -6.71 -15.67 -0.13
C ASN A 107 -6.12 -15.51 -1.53
N PRO A 108 -6.14 -16.58 -2.37
CA PRO A 108 -5.51 -16.51 -3.70
C PRO A 108 -6.03 -15.40 -4.60
N SER A 109 -7.27 -14.97 -4.42
CA SER A 109 -7.85 -13.85 -5.17
C SER A 109 -7.21 -12.49 -4.84
N LEU A 110 -6.42 -12.41 -3.77
CA LEU A 110 -5.73 -11.20 -3.35
C LEU A 110 -4.25 -11.17 -3.76
N ARG A 111 -3.80 -12.13 -4.55
CA ARG A 111 -2.42 -12.18 -5.02
C ARG A 111 -2.05 -10.94 -5.82
N GLY A 112 -0.84 -10.46 -5.58
CA GLY A 112 -0.35 -9.29 -6.27
C GLY A 112 1.13 -9.01 -5.98
N ALA A 113 1.58 -7.84 -6.40
CA ALA A 113 2.95 -7.40 -6.17
C ALA A 113 3.13 -6.87 -4.76
N PHE A 114 4.32 -7.14 -4.24
CA PHE A 114 4.89 -6.50 -3.06
C PHE A 114 6.11 -5.72 -3.51
N GLY A 115 6.02 -4.40 -3.50
CA GLY A 115 7.08 -3.52 -3.99
C GLY A 115 7.75 -2.76 -2.85
N THR A 116 9.08 -2.66 -2.92
CA THR A 116 9.87 -1.82 -2.02
C THR A 116 10.79 -0.92 -2.84
N TYR A 117 11.36 0.09 -2.20
CA TYR A 117 12.13 1.14 -2.88
C TYR A 117 13.37 1.50 -2.06
N THR A 118 14.12 0.49 -1.62
CA THR A 118 15.22 0.67 -0.66
C THR A 118 16.40 1.48 -1.19
N THR A 119 16.52 1.59 -2.53
CA THR A 119 17.56 2.40 -3.17
C THR A 119 17.14 3.86 -3.40
N LYS A 120 15.89 4.22 -3.06
CA LYS A 120 15.35 5.56 -3.26
C LYS A 120 15.27 6.28 -1.91
N PRO A 121 16.06 7.34 -1.66
CA PRO A 121 16.10 7.97 -0.33
C PRO A 121 14.75 8.44 0.19
N ILE A 122 13.88 8.97 -0.68
CA ILE A 122 12.58 9.49 -0.28
C ILE A 122 11.57 8.36 -0.07
N ALA A 123 11.68 7.27 -0.83
CA ALA A 123 10.69 6.19 -0.85
C ALA A 123 11.13 4.93 -0.09
N LYS A 124 12.23 4.95 0.62
CA LYS A 124 12.77 3.74 1.28
C LYS A 124 11.85 3.14 2.35
N HIS A 125 10.95 3.92 2.92
CA HIS A 125 9.96 3.47 3.90
C HIS A 125 8.66 2.96 3.25
N MET A 126 8.52 3.12 1.94
CA MET A 126 7.28 2.82 1.25
C MET A 126 7.17 1.35 0.88
N ILE A 127 5.97 0.81 1.03
CA ILE A 127 5.60 -0.50 0.50
C ILE A 127 4.43 -0.32 -0.45
N HIS A 128 4.53 -0.93 -1.62
CA HIS A 128 3.47 -1.05 -2.60
C HIS A 128 2.79 -2.41 -2.45
N PHE A 129 1.47 -2.40 -2.34
CA PHE A 129 0.63 -3.61 -2.39
C PHE A 129 -0.32 -3.50 -3.57
N ASP A 130 -0.53 -4.59 -4.29
CA ASP A 130 -1.60 -4.65 -5.28
C ASP A 130 -2.25 -6.02 -5.36
N THR A 131 -3.29 -6.12 -6.20
CA THR A 131 -4.05 -7.35 -6.43
C THR A 131 -4.11 -7.66 -7.93
N ARG A 132 -2.94 -7.63 -8.59
CA ARG A 132 -2.84 -7.85 -10.04
C ARG A 132 -3.16 -9.26 -10.50
N GLY A 133 -3.32 -10.22 -9.58
CA GLY A 133 -3.76 -11.58 -9.90
C GLY A 133 -2.69 -12.64 -9.76
N TYR A 134 -1.44 -12.28 -9.61
CA TYR A 134 -0.33 -13.21 -9.37
C TYR A 134 0.65 -12.61 -8.38
N SER A 135 1.30 -13.48 -7.60
CA SER A 135 2.28 -13.05 -6.59
C SER A 135 3.61 -12.72 -7.25
N THR A 136 4.14 -11.56 -6.95
CA THR A 136 5.47 -11.12 -7.38
C THR A 136 6.03 -10.13 -6.39
N SER A 137 7.31 -9.82 -6.48
CA SER A 137 7.93 -8.77 -5.68
C SER A 137 9.01 -8.07 -6.47
N TYR A 138 9.25 -6.81 -6.14
CA TYR A 138 10.32 -6.02 -6.72
C TYR A 138 10.90 -5.07 -5.68
N ASN A 139 12.11 -4.63 -5.92
CA ASN A 139 12.79 -3.59 -5.14
C ASN A 139 13.49 -2.64 -6.09
N HIS A 140 13.19 -1.36 -5.96
CA HIS A 140 13.82 -0.29 -6.74
C HIS A 140 14.83 0.49 -5.90
#